data_d21cd45442889c163c4e8e0bd85314fb
#
_entry.id   d21cd45442889c163c4e8e0bd85314fb
#
_cell.length_a   1.000
_cell.length_b   1.000
_cell.length_c   1.000
_cell.angle_alpha   90.00
_cell.angle_beta   90.00
_cell.angle_gamma   90.00
#
_symmetry.space_group_name_H-M   'P 1'
#
loop_
_entity.id
_entity.type
_entity.pdbx_description
1 polymer ?
#
loop_
_entity_poly.entity_id
_entity_poly.type
_entity_poly.pdbx_seq_one_letter_code
_entity_poly.pdbx_strand_id
1 'polypeptide(L)'
;MTAGKTRLALITGAGSGIGRELARLLAAEGMAIAGIDKKPEGLAELADEMQQQNRTMAWEVADVTDASTLRQKVGALEERLGSVDLLIANAGVGLETSALCLQPEDVTAVLQVNLLGVAHSIAAVLPGMLKRRCGHIVGISSLASFRGVPRMLAYCASKSGVNAFLEGLRVEVKPYKIAVTIICPGWVKTPMTAKIRGPRLNMMEADAAAKIIVGAIRRRETFFAFPRSLAWRLRLLRWLPSSISDWLIAKMDRS
;
A
#
# COMPACT_ATOMS: atom_id res chain seq x y z
N MET A 1 -11.32 -27.73 22.13
CA MET A 1 -11.33 -26.63 21.15
C MET A 1 -9.90 -26.13 21.10
N THR A 2 -9.12 -26.47 20.09
CA THR A 2 -7.78 -25.88 19.86
C THR A 2 -7.99 -24.41 19.54
N ALA A 3 -7.51 -23.54 20.41
CA ALA A 3 -7.50 -22.09 20.17
C ALA A 3 -6.82 -21.86 18.80
N GLY A 4 -7.59 -21.43 17.80
CA GLY A 4 -7.07 -21.18 16.48
C GLY A 4 -5.96 -20.15 16.58
N LYS A 5 -4.80 -20.43 16.00
CA LYS A 5 -3.65 -19.52 15.98
C LYS A 5 -4.09 -18.15 15.48
N THR A 6 -3.93 -17.11 16.30
CA THR A 6 -4.21 -15.73 15.92
C THR A 6 -3.37 -15.39 14.68
N ARG A 7 -4.00 -14.90 13.61
CA ARG A 7 -3.32 -14.51 12.38
C ARG A 7 -2.64 -13.15 12.57
N LEU A 8 -1.45 -12.99 12.00
CA LEU A 8 -0.67 -11.76 12.08
C LEU A 8 -0.71 -10.98 10.76
N ALA A 9 -1.10 -9.70 10.84
CA ALA A 9 -0.99 -8.75 9.75
C ALA A 9 0.17 -7.77 9.99
N LEU A 10 1.15 -7.75 9.08
CA LEU A 10 2.20 -6.73 9.01
C LEU A 10 1.76 -5.61 8.08
N ILE A 11 1.80 -4.36 8.56
CA ILE A 11 1.37 -3.18 7.80
C ILE A 11 2.49 -2.15 7.82
N THR A 12 3.00 -1.77 6.64
CA THR A 12 3.94 -0.65 6.51
C THR A 12 3.18 0.66 6.27
N GLY A 13 3.66 1.76 6.87
CA GLY A 13 2.90 3.02 6.89
C GLY A 13 1.66 2.94 7.78
N ALA A 14 1.76 2.20 8.90
CA ALA A 14 0.63 1.94 9.80
C ALA A 14 0.26 3.14 10.69
N GLY A 15 1.14 4.14 10.81
CA GLY A 15 0.94 5.29 11.70
C GLY A 15 -0.11 6.28 11.21
N SER A 16 -0.53 6.24 9.94
CA SER A 16 -1.47 7.23 9.40
C SER A 16 -2.29 6.73 8.22
N GLY A 17 -3.33 7.51 7.86
CA GLY A 17 -4.11 7.33 6.64
C GLY A 17 -4.70 5.93 6.47
N ILE A 18 -4.59 5.38 5.26
CA ILE A 18 -5.15 4.06 4.92
C ILE A 18 -4.53 2.95 5.80
N GLY A 19 -3.22 3.00 6.06
CA GLY A 19 -2.53 1.98 6.86
C GLY A 19 -3.07 1.89 8.29
N ARG A 20 -3.32 3.04 8.94
CA ARG A 20 -3.91 3.13 10.28
C ARG A 20 -5.32 2.56 10.32
N GLU A 21 -6.16 2.91 9.35
CA GLU A 21 -7.53 2.41 9.28
C GLU A 21 -7.58 0.90 8.96
N LEU A 22 -6.66 0.39 8.13
CA LEU A 22 -6.53 -1.05 7.89
C LEU A 22 -6.13 -1.79 9.17
N ALA A 23 -5.19 -1.25 9.95
CA ALA A 23 -4.81 -1.82 11.23
C ALA A 23 -6.01 -1.93 12.19
N ARG A 24 -6.79 -0.84 12.32
CA ARG A 24 -8.01 -0.83 13.14
C ARG A 24 -9.02 -1.90 12.74
N LEU A 25 -9.31 -1.99 11.45
CA LEU A 25 -10.31 -2.93 10.94
C LEU A 25 -9.86 -4.38 11.08
N LEU A 26 -8.59 -4.70 10.75
CA LEU A 26 -8.08 -6.05 10.86
C LEU A 26 -7.94 -6.51 12.33
N ALA A 27 -7.56 -5.61 13.23
CA ALA A 27 -7.57 -5.88 14.67
C ALA A 27 -9.01 -6.12 15.19
N ALA A 28 -10.00 -5.39 14.67
CA ALA A 28 -11.41 -5.63 14.98
C ALA A 28 -11.89 -7.01 14.53
N GLU A 29 -11.25 -7.60 13.51
CA GLU A 29 -11.51 -8.96 13.04
C GLU A 29 -10.71 -10.04 13.78
N GLY A 30 -10.00 -9.66 14.85
CA GLY A 30 -9.24 -10.60 15.68
C GLY A 30 -7.84 -10.93 15.16
N MET A 31 -7.29 -10.17 14.20
CA MET A 31 -5.90 -10.30 13.80
C MET A 31 -4.99 -9.57 14.79
N ALA A 32 -3.81 -10.13 15.08
CA ALA A 32 -2.72 -9.38 15.67
C ALA A 32 -2.12 -8.43 14.63
N ILE A 33 -1.68 -7.24 15.05
CA ILE A 33 -1.13 -6.22 14.18
C ILE A 33 0.35 -6.01 14.46
N ALA A 34 1.19 -6.11 13.43
CA ALA A 34 2.56 -5.66 13.41
C ALA A 34 2.62 -4.36 12.61
N GLY A 35 2.83 -3.23 13.27
CA GLY A 35 2.89 -1.90 12.66
C GLY A 35 4.32 -1.47 12.36
N ILE A 36 4.59 -0.98 11.15
CA ILE A 36 5.84 -0.31 10.80
C ILE A 36 5.53 1.06 10.20
N ASP A 37 6.21 2.08 10.70
CA ASP A 37 6.23 3.42 10.14
C ASP A 37 7.60 4.06 10.41
N LYS A 38 7.96 5.10 9.65
CA LYS A 38 9.19 5.83 9.92
C LYS A 38 9.02 6.87 11.05
N LYS A 39 7.78 7.19 11.42
CA LYS A 39 7.44 8.11 12.50
C LYS A 39 6.80 7.35 13.66
N PRO A 40 7.32 7.48 14.89
CA PRO A 40 6.81 6.74 16.03
C PRO A 40 5.44 7.25 16.53
N GLU A 41 5.13 8.55 16.36
CA GLU A 41 3.99 9.18 17.01
C GLU A 41 2.66 8.49 16.66
N GLY A 42 2.41 8.30 15.35
CA GLY A 42 1.19 7.65 14.89
C GLY A 42 1.09 6.17 15.24
N LEU A 43 2.24 5.48 15.40
CA LEU A 43 2.29 4.08 15.85
C LEU A 43 1.97 3.97 17.34
N ALA A 44 2.53 4.87 18.16
CA ALA A 44 2.28 4.90 19.61
C ALA A 44 0.80 5.17 19.89
N GLU A 45 0.21 6.21 19.28
CA GLU A 45 -1.20 6.51 19.41
C GLU A 45 -2.10 5.32 19.01
N LEU A 46 -1.76 4.65 17.91
CA LEU A 46 -2.50 3.48 17.45
C LEU A 46 -2.37 2.29 18.41
N ALA A 47 -1.18 2.08 18.99
CA ALA A 47 -0.94 1.02 19.95
C ALA A 47 -1.72 1.24 21.25
N ASP A 48 -1.77 2.48 21.77
CA ASP A 48 -2.56 2.85 22.94
C ASP A 48 -4.06 2.61 22.70
N GLU A 49 -4.56 2.99 21.52
CA GLU A 49 -5.94 2.72 21.11
C GLU A 49 -6.24 1.21 21.05
N MET A 50 -5.32 0.42 20.50
CA MET A 50 -5.47 -1.05 20.44
C MET A 50 -5.47 -1.67 21.84
N GLN A 51 -4.61 -1.19 22.73
CA GLN A 51 -4.55 -1.67 24.12
C GLN A 51 -5.85 -1.39 24.87
N GLN A 52 -6.43 -0.18 24.74
CA GLN A 52 -7.71 0.17 25.34
C GLN A 52 -8.87 -0.73 24.87
N GLN A 53 -8.75 -1.28 23.66
CA GLN A 53 -9.73 -2.19 23.07
C GLN A 53 -9.38 -3.67 23.27
N ASN A 54 -8.39 -4.00 24.13
CA ASN A 54 -7.88 -5.35 24.37
C ASN A 54 -7.47 -6.08 23.07
N ARG A 55 -6.82 -5.37 22.12
CA ARG A 55 -6.34 -5.90 20.85
C ARG A 55 -4.82 -6.01 20.85
N THR A 56 -4.32 -7.06 20.21
CA THR A 56 -2.89 -7.33 20.15
C THR A 56 -2.23 -6.50 19.06
N MET A 57 -1.30 -5.62 19.45
CA MET A 57 -0.45 -4.88 18.53
C MET A 57 0.98 -4.79 19.07
N ALA A 58 1.95 -4.92 18.17
CA ALA A 58 3.33 -4.51 18.38
C ALA A 58 3.77 -3.64 17.19
N TRP A 59 4.75 -2.78 17.42
CA TRP A 59 5.24 -1.89 16.37
C TRP A 59 6.74 -1.63 16.49
N GLU A 60 7.33 -1.26 15.37
CA GLU A 60 8.73 -0.87 15.25
C GLU A 60 8.86 0.34 14.31
N VAL A 61 9.83 1.20 14.61
CA VAL A 61 10.18 2.32 13.74
C VAL A 61 11.19 1.83 12.70
N ALA A 62 10.83 1.98 11.42
CA ALA A 62 11.75 1.72 10.31
C ALA A 62 11.36 2.52 9.06
N ASP A 63 12.37 2.96 8.33
CA ASP A 63 12.19 3.48 6.96
C ASP A 63 12.22 2.28 5.99
N VAL A 64 11.19 2.15 5.16
CA VAL A 64 11.09 1.06 4.17
C VAL A 64 12.16 1.14 3.08
N THR A 65 12.88 2.26 2.97
CA THR A 65 14.00 2.42 2.04
C THR A 65 15.27 1.71 2.53
N ASP A 66 15.40 1.45 3.84
CA ASP A 66 16.48 0.64 4.42
C ASP A 66 16.04 -0.83 4.57
N ALA A 67 16.41 -1.64 3.58
CA ALA A 67 16.05 -3.05 3.54
C ALA A 67 16.61 -3.86 4.72
N SER A 68 17.79 -3.50 5.23
CA SER A 68 18.46 -4.21 6.32
C SER A 68 17.78 -3.98 7.66
N THR A 69 17.55 -2.71 8.00
CA THR A 69 16.82 -2.32 9.21
C THR A 69 15.38 -2.83 9.17
N LEU A 70 14.70 -2.71 8.01
CA LEU A 70 13.34 -3.22 7.87
C LEU A 70 13.25 -4.72 8.13
N ARG A 71 14.17 -5.52 7.57
CA ARG A 71 14.22 -6.98 7.82
C ARG A 71 14.43 -7.31 9.29
N GLN A 72 15.37 -6.61 9.96
CA GLN A 72 15.62 -6.80 11.38
C GLN A 72 14.38 -6.50 12.22
N LYS A 73 13.71 -5.37 11.94
CA LYS A 73 12.50 -4.95 12.68
C LYS A 73 11.31 -5.88 12.43
N VAL A 74 11.14 -6.38 11.21
CA VAL A 74 10.14 -7.42 10.92
C VAL A 74 10.45 -8.70 11.70
N GLY A 75 11.71 -9.14 11.76
CA GLY A 75 12.10 -10.30 12.56
C GLY A 75 11.75 -10.14 14.04
N ALA A 76 12.06 -8.99 14.65
CA ALA A 76 11.70 -8.70 16.04
C ALA A 76 10.17 -8.72 16.28
N LEU A 77 9.36 -8.26 15.31
CA LEU A 77 7.91 -8.34 15.39
C LEU A 77 7.42 -9.80 15.26
N GLU A 78 8.04 -10.61 14.39
CA GLU A 78 7.69 -12.04 14.25
C GLU A 78 8.06 -12.85 15.50
N GLU A 79 9.16 -12.53 16.19
CA GLU A 79 9.53 -13.14 17.47
C GLU A 79 8.49 -12.88 18.57
N ARG A 80 7.90 -11.68 18.57
CA ARG A 80 6.90 -11.25 19.57
C ARG A 80 5.50 -11.74 19.28
N LEU A 81 5.09 -11.75 18.02
CA LEU A 81 3.70 -11.97 17.60
C LEU A 81 3.48 -13.23 16.79
N GLY A 82 4.54 -13.89 16.36
CA GLY A 82 4.49 -15.04 15.47
C GLY A 82 4.66 -14.67 13.99
N SER A 83 4.60 -15.65 13.13
CA SER A 83 4.88 -15.48 11.70
C SER A 83 3.82 -14.65 10.98
N VAL A 84 4.23 -13.78 10.08
CA VAL A 84 3.34 -12.93 9.27
C VAL A 84 2.50 -13.77 8.30
N ASP A 85 1.17 -13.69 8.42
CA ASP A 85 0.20 -14.33 7.53
C ASP A 85 -0.27 -13.40 6.41
N LEU A 86 -0.33 -12.09 6.70
CA LEU A 86 -0.77 -11.05 5.78
C LEU A 86 0.24 -9.90 5.81
N LEU A 87 0.85 -9.58 4.66
CA LEU A 87 1.60 -8.34 4.47
C LEU A 87 0.72 -7.31 3.75
N ILE A 88 0.66 -6.10 4.28
CA ILE A 88 0.11 -4.94 3.57
C ILE A 88 1.25 -3.93 3.37
N ALA A 89 1.85 -3.95 2.18
CA ALA A 89 2.85 -2.99 1.74
C ALA A 89 2.14 -1.69 1.32
N ASN A 90 1.96 -0.80 2.31
CA ASN A 90 1.16 0.42 2.17
C ASN A 90 2.00 1.70 2.26
N ALA A 91 3.18 1.67 2.90
CA ALA A 91 4.04 2.85 3.00
C ALA A 91 4.23 3.52 1.63
N GLY A 92 4.11 4.84 1.59
CA GLY A 92 4.25 5.58 0.35
C GLY A 92 4.32 7.09 0.58
N VAL A 93 4.83 7.78 -0.42
CA VAL A 93 4.90 9.25 -0.46
C VAL A 93 4.34 9.77 -1.79
N GLY A 94 3.78 10.98 -1.75
CA GLY A 94 3.34 11.72 -2.93
C GLY A 94 4.10 13.05 -2.98
N LEU A 95 5.06 13.16 -3.88
CA LEU A 95 5.73 14.42 -4.19
C LEU A 95 5.28 14.90 -5.55
N GLU A 96 5.13 16.19 -5.70
CA GLU A 96 4.88 16.80 -6.99
C GLU A 96 6.17 16.75 -7.82
N THR A 97 6.11 16.09 -8.97
CA THR A 97 7.23 15.97 -9.91
C THR A 97 6.77 16.49 -11.26
N SER A 98 7.01 17.78 -11.49
CA SER A 98 6.64 18.47 -12.73
C SER A 98 7.82 18.50 -13.71
N ALA A 99 7.56 18.29 -14.99
CA ALA A 99 8.58 18.45 -16.03
C ALA A 99 9.16 19.89 -16.12
N LEU A 100 8.41 20.89 -15.63
CA LEU A 100 8.85 22.29 -15.64
C LEU A 100 9.90 22.62 -14.56
N CYS A 101 9.99 21.77 -13.50
CA CYS A 101 10.93 21.94 -12.39
C CYS A 101 11.36 20.57 -11.83
N LEU A 102 11.67 19.63 -12.72
CA LEU A 102 11.99 18.27 -12.34
C LEU A 102 13.31 18.20 -11.56
N GLN A 103 13.22 17.69 -10.33
CA GLN A 103 14.38 17.41 -9.48
C GLN A 103 14.62 15.90 -9.45
N PRO A 104 15.80 15.41 -9.82
CA PRO A 104 16.13 13.97 -9.77
C PRO A 104 15.99 13.38 -8.37
N GLU A 105 16.26 14.16 -7.34
CA GLU A 105 16.17 13.78 -5.92
C GLU A 105 14.72 13.42 -5.54
N ASP A 106 13.74 14.23 -6.00
CA ASP A 106 12.31 13.96 -5.76
C ASP A 106 11.86 12.69 -6.47
N VAL A 107 12.32 12.48 -7.71
CA VAL A 107 12.04 11.24 -8.46
C VAL A 107 12.60 10.05 -7.70
N THR A 108 13.87 10.13 -7.28
CA THR A 108 14.55 9.07 -6.53
C THR A 108 13.82 8.77 -5.22
N ALA A 109 13.47 9.79 -4.43
CA ALA A 109 12.78 9.63 -3.17
C ALA A 109 11.42 8.92 -3.34
N VAL A 110 10.64 9.28 -4.35
CA VAL A 110 9.36 8.64 -4.64
C VAL A 110 9.55 7.17 -5.05
N LEU A 111 10.51 6.87 -5.92
CA LEU A 111 10.77 5.50 -6.37
C LEU A 111 11.30 4.62 -5.23
N GLN A 112 12.20 5.15 -4.41
CA GLN A 112 12.75 4.43 -3.25
C GLN A 112 11.65 4.03 -2.27
N VAL A 113 10.76 4.92 -1.90
CA VAL A 113 9.69 4.61 -0.94
C VAL A 113 8.61 3.74 -1.60
N ASN A 114 8.06 4.18 -2.73
CA ASN A 114 6.84 3.59 -3.27
C ASN A 114 7.06 2.26 -4.00
N LEU A 115 8.24 2.06 -4.60
CA LEU A 115 8.55 0.84 -5.36
C LEU A 115 9.54 -0.04 -4.62
N LEU A 116 10.72 0.47 -4.28
CA LEU A 116 11.72 -0.33 -3.57
C LEU A 116 11.28 -0.67 -2.15
N GLY A 117 10.61 0.25 -1.44
CA GLY A 117 10.02 -0.01 -0.12
C GLY A 117 8.98 -1.14 -0.13
N VAL A 118 8.20 -1.28 -1.19
CA VAL A 118 7.29 -2.42 -1.39
C VAL A 118 8.10 -3.71 -1.59
N ALA A 119 9.12 -3.70 -2.44
CA ALA A 119 9.98 -4.85 -2.66
C ALA A 119 10.72 -5.28 -1.38
N HIS A 120 11.27 -4.34 -0.62
CA HIS A 120 11.93 -4.60 0.67
C HIS A 120 10.95 -5.21 1.70
N SER A 121 9.72 -4.67 1.78
CA SER A 121 8.68 -5.20 2.68
C SER A 121 8.34 -6.65 2.35
N ILE A 122 8.24 -6.96 1.06
CA ILE A 122 7.99 -8.32 0.58
C ILE A 122 9.18 -9.22 0.88
N ALA A 123 10.41 -8.78 0.59
CA ALA A 123 11.63 -9.55 0.84
C ALA A 123 11.82 -9.90 2.33
N ALA A 124 11.31 -9.05 3.24
CA ALA A 124 11.40 -9.31 4.68
C ALA A 124 10.52 -10.49 5.14
N VAL A 125 9.35 -10.71 4.52
CA VAL A 125 8.39 -11.74 4.94
C VAL A 125 8.34 -12.97 4.02
N LEU A 126 8.72 -12.82 2.76
CA LEU A 126 8.57 -13.84 1.73
C LEU A 126 9.27 -15.16 2.06
N PRO A 127 10.52 -15.20 2.60
CA PRO A 127 11.17 -16.46 2.96
C PRO A 127 10.35 -17.29 3.96
N GLY A 128 9.78 -16.65 4.97
CA GLY A 128 8.90 -17.30 5.95
C GLY A 128 7.61 -17.83 5.31
N MET A 129 6.99 -17.06 4.42
CA MET A 129 5.78 -17.48 3.69
C MET A 129 6.06 -18.65 2.75
N LEU A 130 7.17 -18.63 2.01
CA LEU A 130 7.60 -19.72 1.12
C LEU A 130 7.83 -21.02 1.89
N LYS A 131 8.54 -20.96 3.03
CA LYS A 131 8.79 -22.12 3.90
C LYS A 131 7.51 -22.74 4.41
N ARG A 132 6.54 -21.93 4.82
CA ARG A 132 5.24 -22.40 5.32
C ARG A 132 4.24 -22.74 4.21
N ARG A 133 4.54 -22.37 2.95
CA ARG A 133 3.64 -22.48 1.80
C ARG A 133 2.28 -21.84 2.06
N CYS A 134 2.27 -20.73 2.75
CA CYS A 134 1.08 -19.99 3.15
C CYS A 134 1.41 -18.51 3.37
N GLY A 135 0.54 -17.64 2.88
CA GLY A 135 0.66 -16.19 3.06
C GLY A 135 -0.27 -15.42 2.14
N HIS A 136 -0.37 -14.13 2.41
CA HIS A 136 -1.06 -13.18 1.55
C HIS A 136 -0.29 -11.87 1.50
N ILE A 137 0.10 -11.43 0.32
CA ILE A 137 0.81 -10.18 0.07
C ILE A 137 -0.15 -9.21 -0.61
N VAL A 138 -0.30 -8.03 -0.03
CA VAL A 138 -1.15 -6.95 -0.53
C VAL A 138 -0.29 -5.73 -0.78
N GLY A 139 -0.26 -5.24 -2.01
CA GLY A 139 0.40 -3.98 -2.33
C GLY A 139 -0.61 -2.86 -2.59
N ILE A 140 -0.43 -1.73 -1.91
CA ILE A 140 -1.24 -0.53 -2.13
C ILE A 140 -0.61 0.29 -3.26
N SER A 141 -1.20 0.16 -4.44
CA SER A 141 -0.89 0.93 -5.64
C SER A 141 -1.76 2.20 -5.72
N SER A 142 -2.24 2.57 -6.89
CA SER A 142 -3.11 3.72 -7.14
C SER A 142 -3.76 3.63 -8.52
N LEU A 143 -4.87 4.32 -8.73
CA LEU A 143 -5.39 4.57 -10.09
C LEU A 143 -4.40 5.37 -10.96
N ALA A 144 -3.48 6.12 -10.35
CA ALA A 144 -2.38 6.79 -11.04
C ALA A 144 -1.39 5.83 -11.71
N SER A 145 -1.45 4.52 -11.40
CA SER A 145 -0.68 3.49 -12.10
C SER A 145 -1.17 3.18 -13.51
N PHE A 146 -2.38 3.61 -13.88
CA PHE A 146 -2.95 3.29 -15.19
C PHE A 146 -2.49 4.21 -16.30
N ARG A 147 -2.13 5.45 -15.95
CA ARG A 147 -1.66 6.46 -16.91
C ARG A 147 -0.78 7.49 -16.22
N GLY A 148 0.21 8.01 -16.94
CA GLY A 148 0.96 9.19 -16.50
C GLY A 148 0.05 10.42 -16.40
N VAL A 149 0.19 11.18 -15.32
CA VAL A 149 -0.56 12.41 -15.05
C VAL A 149 0.45 13.55 -14.87
N PRO A 150 0.21 14.73 -15.44
CA PRO A 150 1.06 15.91 -15.22
C PRO A 150 1.33 16.15 -13.73
N ARG A 151 2.48 16.68 -13.40
CA ARG A 151 2.96 16.98 -12.04
C ARG A 151 3.09 15.78 -11.09
N MET A 152 2.75 14.55 -11.52
CA MET A 152 2.86 13.33 -10.72
C MET A 152 3.72 12.26 -11.42
N LEU A 153 4.74 12.67 -12.19
CA LEU A 153 5.50 11.78 -13.07
C LEU A 153 6.11 10.59 -12.32
N ALA A 154 6.87 10.88 -11.26
CA ALA A 154 7.52 9.84 -10.45
C ALA A 154 6.50 8.97 -9.70
N TYR A 155 5.42 9.57 -9.18
CA TYR A 155 4.37 8.82 -8.49
C TYR A 155 3.68 7.82 -9.43
N CYS A 156 3.26 8.27 -10.63
CA CYS A 156 2.66 7.38 -11.62
C CYS A 156 3.61 6.25 -12.03
N ALA A 157 4.87 6.57 -12.29
CA ALA A 157 5.90 5.58 -12.62
C ALA A 157 6.08 4.55 -11.49
N SER A 158 6.20 5.03 -10.23
CA SER A 158 6.36 4.15 -9.07
C SER A 158 5.19 3.18 -8.90
N LYS A 159 3.94 3.67 -9.02
CA LYS A 159 2.75 2.84 -8.85
C LYS A 159 2.50 1.90 -10.03
N SER A 160 2.89 2.28 -11.25
CA SER A 160 2.92 1.37 -12.41
C SER A 160 3.95 0.25 -12.21
N GLY A 161 5.14 0.59 -11.68
CA GLY A 161 6.18 -0.38 -11.32
C GLY A 161 5.72 -1.36 -10.25
N VAL A 162 5.01 -0.89 -9.22
CA VAL A 162 4.40 -1.76 -8.19
C VAL A 162 3.43 -2.76 -8.80
N ASN A 163 2.57 -2.34 -9.74
CA ASN A 163 1.66 -3.27 -10.41
C ASN A 163 2.42 -4.36 -11.15
N ALA A 164 3.38 -3.98 -12.00
CA ALA A 164 4.19 -4.93 -12.77
C ALA A 164 4.97 -5.90 -11.86
N PHE A 165 5.58 -5.37 -10.79
CA PHE A 165 6.31 -6.19 -9.81
C PHE A 165 5.41 -7.22 -9.13
N LEU A 166 4.23 -6.82 -8.66
CA LEU A 166 3.29 -7.71 -7.98
C LEU A 166 2.61 -8.70 -8.94
N GLU A 167 2.42 -8.33 -10.21
CA GLU A 167 1.92 -9.24 -11.24
C GLU A 167 2.91 -10.38 -11.49
N GLY A 168 4.20 -10.08 -11.65
CA GLY A 168 5.26 -11.08 -11.78
C GLY A 168 5.36 -11.96 -10.52
N LEU A 169 5.44 -11.33 -9.34
CA LEU A 169 5.50 -12.04 -8.06
C LEU A 169 4.35 -13.03 -7.91
N ARG A 170 3.12 -12.63 -8.26
CA ARG A 170 1.93 -13.49 -8.17
C ARG A 170 2.09 -14.81 -8.93
N VAL A 171 2.70 -14.75 -10.11
CA VAL A 171 2.92 -15.94 -10.93
C VAL A 171 3.95 -16.86 -10.26
N GLU A 172 5.06 -16.30 -9.79
CA GLU A 172 6.13 -17.07 -9.16
C GLU A 172 5.73 -17.73 -7.84
N VAL A 173 4.95 -17.03 -6.99
CA VAL A 173 4.59 -17.54 -5.66
C VAL A 173 3.32 -18.41 -5.65
N LYS A 174 2.60 -18.49 -6.77
CA LYS A 174 1.37 -19.30 -6.88
C LYS A 174 1.56 -20.78 -6.51
N PRO A 175 2.65 -21.46 -6.92
CA PRO A 175 2.93 -22.85 -6.52
C PRO A 175 3.13 -23.03 -5.01
N TYR A 176 3.46 -21.95 -4.32
CA TYR A 176 3.65 -21.93 -2.86
C TYR A 176 2.39 -21.55 -2.08
N LYS A 177 1.23 -21.47 -2.74
CA LYS A 177 -0.07 -21.11 -2.13
C LYS A 177 -0.06 -19.74 -1.44
N ILE A 178 0.77 -18.82 -1.91
CA ILE A 178 0.81 -17.44 -1.45
C ILE A 178 -0.07 -16.61 -2.39
N ALA A 179 -1.05 -15.91 -1.80
CA ALA A 179 -1.91 -15.00 -2.54
C ALA A 179 -1.21 -13.64 -2.72
N VAL A 180 -1.46 -12.98 -3.85
CA VAL A 180 -0.99 -11.60 -4.09
C VAL A 180 -2.17 -10.77 -4.59
N THR A 181 -2.43 -9.66 -3.90
CA THR A 181 -3.50 -8.70 -4.21
C THR A 181 -2.90 -7.34 -4.52
N ILE A 182 -3.29 -6.75 -5.65
CA ILE A 182 -2.95 -5.38 -6.02
C ILE A 182 -4.18 -4.51 -5.78
N ILE A 183 -4.04 -3.50 -4.94
CA ILE A 183 -5.11 -2.53 -4.64
C ILE A 183 -4.77 -1.20 -5.30
N CYS A 184 -5.68 -0.65 -6.10
CA CYS A 184 -5.53 0.63 -6.78
C CYS A 184 -6.63 1.60 -6.32
N PRO A 185 -6.44 2.32 -5.19
CA PRO A 185 -7.37 3.36 -4.75
C PRO A 185 -7.34 4.57 -5.69
N GLY A 186 -8.47 5.27 -5.76
CA GLY A 186 -8.53 6.65 -6.23
C GLY A 186 -8.08 7.63 -5.15
N TRP A 187 -8.65 8.84 -5.15
CA TRP A 187 -8.34 9.86 -4.16
C TRP A 187 -8.93 9.49 -2.79
N VAL A 188 -8.06 9.41 -1.78
CA VAL A 188 -8.41 9.14 -0.38
C VAL A 188 -7.87 10.26 0.48
N LYS A 189 -8.67 10.79 1.40
CA LYS A 189 -8.25 11.83 2.36
C LYS A 189 -7.24 11.25 3.34
N THR A 190 -6.00 11.68 3.23
CA THR A 190 -4.87 11.26 4.05
C THR A 190 -3.90 12.43 4.24
N PRO A 191 -2.98 12.37 5.22
CA PRO A 191 -1.92 13.38 5.34
C PRO A 191 -1.06 13.53 4.07
N MET A 192 -0.89 12.45 3.29
CA MET A 192 -0.19 12.49 2.00
C MET A 192 -0.94 13.35 0.99
N THR A 193 -2.23 13.09 0.79
CA THR A 193 -3.04 13.80 -0.23
C THR A 193 -3.34 15.24 0.17
N ALA A 194 -3.29 15.58 1.47
CA ALA A 194 -3.46 16.95 1.94
C ALA A 194 -2.39 17.92 1.39
N LYS A 195 -1.21 17.41 1.06
CA LYS A 195 -0.06 18.20 0.55
C LYS A 195 -0.07 18.37 -0.97
N ILE A 196 -0.86 17.60 -1.72
CA ILE A 196 -0.90 17.65 -3.19
C ILE A 196 -1.79 18.84 -3.62
N ARG A 197 -1.34 19.64 -4.57
CA ARG A 197 -2.11 20.75 -5.16
C ARG A 197 -2.93 20.25 -6.36
N GLY A 198 -4.10 20.85 -6.59
CA GLY A 198 -4.95 20.56 -7.75
C GLY A 198 -6.36 20.09 -7.41
N PRO A 199 -7.23 19.92 -8.42
CA PRO A 199 -8.62 19.53 -8.23
C PRO A 199 -8.72 18.12 -7.66
N ARG A 200 -9.48 17.97 -6.58
CA ARG A 200 -9.65 16.72 -5.84
C ARG A 200 -11.12 16.34 -5.84
N LEU A 201 -11.61 15.91 -7.00
CA LEU A 201 -13.00 15.49 -7.13
C LEU A 201 -13.25 14.15 -6.42
N ASN A 202 -14.30 14.10 -5.59
CA ASN A 202 -14.79 12.88 -4.96
C ASN A 202 -13.75 12.14 -4.09
N MET A 203 -13.07 12.85 -3.17
CA MET A 203 -12.20 12.23 -2.19
C MET A 203 -13.00 11.33 -1.24
N MET A 204 -12.53 10.10 -1.09
CA MET A 204 -13.09 9.13 -0.14
C MET A 204 -12.42 9.31 1.23
N GLU A 205 -13.16 9.13 2.32
CA GLU A 205 -12.57 9.05 3.67
C GLU A 205 -11.71 7.79 3.82
N ALA A 206 -10.67 7.86 4.66
CA ALA A 206 -9.70 6.78 4.80
C ALA A 206 -10.34 5.50 5.37
N ASP A 207 -11.30 5.63 6.30
CA ASP A 207 -12.04 4.51 6.88
C ASP A 207 -12.92 3.80 5.85
N ALA A 208 -13.60 4.57 4.98
CA ALA A 208 -14.40 4.01 3.89
C ALA A 208 -13.52 3.27 2.88
N ALA A 209 -12.36 3.83 2.52
CA ALA A 209 -11.39 3.17 1.65
C ALA A 209 -10.87 1.87 2.28
N ALA A 210 -10.53 1.89 3.57
CA ALA A 210 -10.04 0.73 4.29
C ALA A 210 -11.08 -0.41 4.35
N LYS A 211 -12.36 -0.10 4.57
CA LYS A 211 -13.46 -1.09 4.52
C LYS A 211 -13.54 -1.79 3.16
N ILE A 212 -13.42 -1.03 2.07
CA ILE A 212 -13.41 -1.56 0.71
C ILE A 212 -12.19 -2.46 0.49
N ILE A 213 -11.00 -2.04 0.95
CA ILE A 213 -9.74 -2.78 0.82
C ILE A 213 -9.82 -4.08 1.61
N VAL A 214 -10.27 -4.08 2.87
CA VAL A 214 -10.44 -5.29 3.68
C VAL A 214 -11.39 -6.27 2.99
N GLY A 215 -12.48 -5.78 2.40
CA GLY A 215 -13.38 -6.61 1.59
C GLY A 215 -12.68 -7.31 0.42
N ALA A 216 -11.79 -6.61 -0.31
CA ALA A 216 -11.01 -7.19 -1.40
C ALA A 216 -9.96 -8.20 -0.89
N ILE A 217 -9.30 -7.91 0.23
CA ILE A 217 -8.35 -8.82 0.90
C ILE A 217 -9.03 -10.13 1.30
N ARG A 218 -10.21 -10.06 1.91
CA ARG A 218 -10.99 -11.26 2.31
C ARG A 218 -11.35 -12.16 1.13
N ARG A 219 -11.70 -11.55 -0.01
CA ARG A 219 -12.00 -12.29 -1.26
C ARG A 219 -10.76 -12.74 -2.02
N ARG A 220 -9.56 -12.38 -1.53
CA ARG A 220 -8.27 -12.64 -2.21
C ARG A 220 -8.28 -12.18 -3.68
N GLU A 221 -8.87 -11.01 -3.93
CA GLU A 221 -8.88 -10.42 -5.26
C GLU A 221 -7.45 -10.26 -5.79
N THR A 222 -7.20 -10.67 -7.02
CA THR A 222 -5.85 -10.53 -7.60
C THR A 222 -5.53 -9.10 -8.00
N PHE A 223 -6.57 -8.35 -8.39
CA PHE A 223 -6.47 -6.95 -8.78
C PHE A 223 -7.79 -6.24 -8.46
N PHE A 224 -7.73 -5.18 -7.66
CA PHE A 224 -8.91 -4.45 -7.25
C PHE A 224 -8.68 -2.93 -7.31
N ALA A 225 -9.49 -2.24 -8.12
CA ALA A 225 -9.40 -0.79 -8.33
C ALA A 225 -10.74 -0.12 -8.01
N PHE A 226 -10.69 1.01 -7.29
CA PHE A 226 -11.88 1.76 -6.91
C PHE A 226 -11.63 3.27 -6.86
N PRO A 227 -12.65 4.12 -7.14
CA PRO A 227 -14.00 3.79 -7.61
C PRO A 227 -13.98 3.11 -8.99
N ARG A 228 -14.83 2.09 -9.16
CA ARG A 228 -14.86 1.27 -10.40
C ARG A 228 -15.07 2.10 -11.66
N SER A 229 -15.97 3.10 -11.60
CA SER A 229 -16.27 3.96 -12.75
C SER A 229 -15.04 4.74 -13.21
N LEU A 230 -14.23 5.28 -12.30
CA LEU A 230 -12.99 5.99 -12.62
C LEU A 230 -11.92 5.03 -13.14
N ALA A 231 -11.78 3.87 -12.50
CA ALA A 231 -10.85 2.83 -12.92
C ALA A 231 -11.09 2.39 -14.38
N TRP A 232 -12.35 2.16 -14.77
CA TRP A 232 -12.72 1.82 -16.14
C TRP A 232 -12.39 2.92 -17.13
N ARG A 233 -12.71 4.18 -16.81
CA ARG A 233 -12.39 5.33 -17.68
C ARG A 233 -10.88 5.44 -17.92
N LEU A 234 -10.07 5.33 -16.88
CA LEU A 234 -8.61 5.39 -17.00
C LEU A 234 -8.02 4.22 -17.78
N ARG A 235 -8.60 3.02 -17.68
CA ARG A 235 -8.21 1.87 -18.50
C ARG A 235 -8.53 2.09 -19.98
N LEU A 236 -9.71 2.60 -20.30
CA LEU A 236 -10.09 2.89 -21.67
C LEU A 236 -9.18 3.94 -22.32
N LEU A 237 -8.73 4.96 -21.56
CA LEU A 237 -7.78 5.94 -22.07
C LEU A 237 -6.46 5.32 -22.57
N ARG A 238 -6.08 4.14 -22.08
CA ARG A 238 -4.87 3.44 -22.52
C ARG A 238 -4.98 2.86 -23.92
N TRP A 239 -6.19 2.61 -24.40
CA TRP A 239 -6.46 2.07 -25.74
C TRP A 239 -6.67 3.15 -26.79
N LEU A 240 -6.79 4.43 -26.37
CA LEU A 240 -6.91 5.55 -27.29
C LEU A 240 -5.53 5.92 -27.87
N PRO A 241 -5.49 6.45 -29.12
CA PRO A 241 -4.30 7.08 -29.65
C PRO A 241 -3.75 8.14 -28.68
N SER A 242 -2.42 8.25 -28.59
CA SER A 242 -1.75 9.14 -27.62
C SER A 242 -2.23 10.60 -27.75
N SER A 243 -2.44 11.11 -28.96
CA SER A 243 -2.95 12.46 -29.19
C SER A 243 -4.30 12.75 -28.53
N ILE A 244 -5.22 11.79 -28.56
CA ILE A 244 -6.54 11.93 -27.94
C ILE A 244 -6.44 11.80 -26.44
N SER A 245 -5.72 10.79 -25.96
CA SER A 245 -5.58 10.54 -24.53
C SER A 245 -4.82 11.68 -23.81
N ASP A 246 -3.78 12.24 -24.43
CA ASP A 246 -3.01 13.34 -23.88
C ASP A 246 -3.83 14.64 -23.82
N TRP A 247 -4.65 14.90 -24.86
CA TRP A 247 -5.60 16.02 -24.84
C TRP A 247 -6.62 15.89 -23.71
N LEU A 248 -7.19 14.70 -23.50
CA LEU A 248 -8.14 14.46 -22.39
C LEU A 248 -7.50 14.67 -21.03
N ILE A 249 -6.27 14.16 -20.83
CA ILE A 249 -5.53 14.32 -19.57
C ILE A 249 -5.19 15.78 -19.31
N ALA A 250 -4.73 16.52 -20.33
CA ALA A 250 -4.44 17.94 -20.22
C ALA A 250 -5.69 18.77 -19.88
N LYS A 251 -6.87 18.36 -20.36
CA LYS A 251 -8.13 19.01 -20.00
C LYS A 251 -8.53 18.74 -18.54
N MET A 252 -8.29 17.53 -18.05
CA MET A 252 -8.56 17.16 -16.64
C MET A 252 -7.65 17.87 -15.65
N ASP A 253 -6.42 18.24 -16.04
CA ASP A 253 -5.47 18.96 -15.18
C ASP A 253 -5.80 20.45 -15.05
N ARG A 254 -6.55 21.01 -16.00
CA ARG A 254 -6.95 22.44 -16.02
C ARG A 254 -8.31 22.69 -15.36
N SER A 255 -9.10 21.67 -15.10
CA SER A 255 -10.42 21.75 -14.44
C SER A 255 -10.32 21.53 -12.94
#